data_a0130e737cd2a5d12c5194b8fc9d9e74
#
_entry.id   a0130e737cd2a5d12c5194b8fc9d9e74
#
_cell.length_a   1.000
_cell.length_b   1.000
_cell.length_c   1.000
_cell.angle_alpha   90.00
_cell.angle_beta   90.00
_cell.angle_gamma   90.00
#
_symmetry.space_group_name_H-M   'P 1'
#
loop_
_entity.id
_entity.type
_entity.pdbx_description
1 polymer ?
#
loop_
_entity_poly.entity_id
_entity_poly.type
_entity_poly.pdbx_seq_one_letter_code
_entity_poly.pdbx_strand_id
1 'polypeptide(L)'
;VNVGRTVAFIASATDTDQPPQTLIFALLAGPTNAMLNTNSGTFSFRPLVTQANSINNFTLKASDNGTPSLSGTQSFFVVVNPLSTPAVSNVSVAGGHFSFSVTGQSGPDYALEASTNLTQWSTVFVTNSAALPFVWTDTNSALPWRFYRVKLGPPLP
;
A
#
# COMPACT_ATOMS: atom_id res chain seq x y z
N VAL A 1 9.59 -3.10 -4.70
CA VAL A 1 8.12 -3.24 -4.70
C VAL A 1 7.47 -1.98 -5.24
N ASN A 2 6.23 -2.06 -5.69
CA ASN A 2 5.43 -0.88 -6.02
C ASN A 2 4.73 -0.34 -4.77
N VAL A 3 4.42 0.96 -4.78
CA VAL A 3 3.50 1.58 -3.82
C VAL A 3 2.23 0.72 -3.69
N GLY A 4 1.70 0.59 -2.47
CA GLY A 4 0.48 -0.18 -2.18
C GLY A 4 0.62 -1.70 -2.20
N ARG A 5 1.77 -2.27 -2.65
CA ARG A 5 2.06 -3.71 -2.58
C ARG A 5 2.66 -4.05 -1.23
N THR A 6 1.98 -4.90 -0.48
CA THR A 6 2.47 -5.34 0.82
C THR A 6 3.67 -6.27 0.67
N VAL A 7 4.73 -5.97 1.41
CA VAL A 7 5.83 -6.90 1.72
C VAL A 7 5.49 -7.56 3.04
N ALA A 8 5.46 -8.88 3.08
CA ALA A 8 5.20 -9.62 4.31
C ALA A 8 6.04 -10.90 4.35
N PHE A 9 6.50 -11.24 5.56
CA PHE A 9 7.19 -12.49 5.87
C PHE A 9 7.07 -12.77 7.38
N ILE A 10 7.50 -13.95 7.81
CA ILE A 10 7.61 -14.30 9.22
C ILE A 10 9.09 -14.32 9.57
N ALA A 11 9.50 -13.45 10.50
CA ALA A 11 10.83 -13.48 11.09
C ALA A 11 10.95 -14.73 11.98
N SER A 12 12.09 -15.41 11.90
CA SER A 12 12.42 -16.57 12.74
C SER A 12 13.76 -16.37 13.41
N ALA A 13 13.89 -16.93 14.59
CA ALA A 13 15.14 -17.04 15.31
C ALA A 13 15.19 -18.41 16.02
N THR A 14 16.39 -18.87 16.33
CA THR A 14 16.61 -20.12 17.07
C THR A 14 17.35 -19.81 18.36
N ASP A 15 16.99 -20.54 19.41
CA ASP A 15 17.65 -20.54 20.70
C ASP A 15 18.02 -22.01 21.02
N THR A 16 19.23 -22.22 21.49
CA THR A 16 19.75 -23.54 21.82
C THR A 16 19.80 -23.83 23.33
N ASP A 17 19.36 -22.87 24.15
CA ASP A 17 19.37 -22.99 25.59
C ASP A 17 18.42 -24.08 26.12
N GLN A 18 18.75 -24.63 27.25
CA GLN A 18 17.95 -25.63 27.95
C GLN A 18 17.65 -25.14 29.38
N PRO A 19 16.38 -25.06 29.79
CA PRO A 19 15.17 -25.42 29.04
C PRO A 19 14.88 -24.43 27.89
N PRO A 20 14.10 -24.83 26.86
CA PRO A 20 13.77 -23.97 25.76
C PRO A 20 13.13 -22.66 26.22
N GLN A 21 13.54 -21.54 25.63
CA GLN A 21 13.08 -20.21 26.01
C GLN A 21 12.09 -19.65 24.98
N THR A 22 11.28 -18.71 25.43
CA THR A 22 10.31 -18.03 24.53
C THR A 22 11.01 -16.86 23.85
N LEU A 23 10.91 -16.81 22.50
CA LEU A 23 11.43 -15.71 21.71
C LEU A 23 10.35 -14.67 21.46
N ILE A 24 10.72 -13.40 21.60
CA ILE A 24 9.88 -12.24 21.25
C ILE A 24 10.60 -11.37 20.22
N PHE A 25 9.82 -10.76 19.34
CA PHE A 25 10.31 -9.93 18.24
C PHE A 25 9.99 -8.46 18.46
N ALA A 26 10.87 -7.57 18.00
CA ALA A 26 10.66 -6.13 18.03
C ALA A 26 11.16 -5.49 16.73
N LEU A 27 10.43 -4.49 16.26
CA LEU A 27 10.87 -3.61 15.17
C LEU A 27 11.58 -2.42 15.81
N LEU A 28 12.91 -2.38 15.69
CA LEU A 28 13.74 -1.32 16.28
C LEU A 28 13.82 -0.08 15.38
N ALA A 29 13.79 -0.30 14.06
CA ALA A 29 13.83 0.78 13.08
C ALA A 29 12.97 0.43 11.87
N GLY A 30 12.32 1.45 11.30
CA GLY A 30 11.48 1.34 10.10
C GLY A 30 10.49 2.49 10.01
N PRO A 31 9.83 2.64 8.85
CA PRO A 31 8.72 3.57 8.69
C PRO A 31 7.55 3.24 9.64
N THR A 32 6.80 4.26 10.06
CA THR A 32 5.69 4.12 11.02
C THR A 32 4.52 3.27 10.51
N ASN A 33 4.42 3.07 9.20
CA ASN A 33 3.44 2.19 8.56
C ASN A 33 3.93 0.73 8.39
N ALA A 34 5.08 0.38 8.96
CA ALA A 34 5.52 -1.00 9.08
C ALA A 34 5.01 -1.60 10.40
N MET A 35 4.68 -2.88 10.38
CA MET A 35 4.16 -3.61 11.53
C MET A 35 4.95 -4.89 11.74
N LEU A 36 5.16 -5.25 13.00
CA LEU A 36 5.71 -6.54 13.41
C LEU A 36 4.89 -7.07 14.59
N ASN A 37 4.39 -8.29 14.46
CA ASN A 37 3.79 -8.99 15.59
C ASN A 37 4.89 -9.54 16.50
N THR A 38 4.89 -9.14 17.75
CA THR A 38 5.95 -9.46 18.73
C THR A 38 6.04 -10.94 19.07
N ASN A 39 4.95 -11.69 18.97
CA ASN A 39 4.93 -13.11 19.34
C ASN A 39 5.16 -14.02 18.14
N SER A 40 4.52 -13.70 16.99
CA SER A 40 4.61 -14.55 15.79
C SER A 40 5.76 -14.18 14.86
N GLY A 41 6.40 -13.03 15.04
CA GLY A 41 7.39 -12.51 14.09
C GLY A 41 6.82 -12.09 12.75
N THR A 42 5.49 -12.02 12.58
CA THR A 42 4.87 -11.62 11.32
C THR A 42 5.15 -10.15 11.06
N PHE A 43 5.95 -9.89 10.03
CA PHE A 43 6.27 -8.55 9.54
C PHE A 43 5.36 -8.20 8.37
N SER A 44 4.93 -6.93 8.31
CA SER A 44 4.27 -6.37 7.14
C SER A 44 4.62 -4.90 6.94
N PHE A 45 4.79 -4.53 5.68
CA PHE A 45 5.02 -3.15 5.25
C PHE A 45 4.29 -2.90 3.94
N ARG A 46 3.38 -1.92 3.92
CA ARG A 46 2.66 -1.49 2.73
C ARG A 46 3.06 -0.06 2.40
N PRO A 47 3.90 0.17 1.36
CA PRO A 47 4.38 1.51 1.04
C PRO A 47 3.25 2.47 0.67
N LEU A 48 3.32 3.68 1.22
CA LEU A 48 2.44 4.81 0.88
C LEU A 48 2.90 5.49 -0.42
N VAL A 49 2.04 6.28 -1.05
CA VAL A 49 2.40 7.07 -2.26
C VAL A 49 3.54 8.05 -1.97
N THR A 50 3.64 8.57 -0.75
CA THR A 50 4.72 9.45 -0.29
C THR A 50 6.06 8.75 -0.15
N GLN A 51 6.07 7.41 -0.16
CA GLN A 51 7.27 6.58 -0.09
C GLN A 51 7.71 6.06 -1.47
N ALA A 52 7.08 6.51 -2.55
CA ALA A 52 7.53 6.20 -3.91
C ALA A 52 8.97 6.68 -4.14
N ASN A 53 9.72 5.90 -4.94
CA ASN A 53 11.12 6.19 -5.28
C ASN A 53 12.01 6.34 -4.03
N SER A 54 11.87 5.46 -3.05
CA SER A 54 12.63 5.50 -1.80
C SER A 54 13.22 4.13 -1.41
N ILE A 55 14.22 4.18 -0.53
CA ILE A 55 14.78 3.02 0.16
C ILE A 55 14.36 3.12 1.62
N ASN A 56 13.69 2.11 2.12
CA ASN A 56 13.21 2.04 3.49
C ASN A 56 14.01 0.97 4.24
N ASN A 57 14.76 1.38 5.26
CA ASN A 57 15.57 0.49 6.07
C ASN A 57 14.78 0.00 7.29
N PHE A 58 15.02 -1.24 7.68
CA PHE A 58 14.37 -1.91 8.80
C PHE A 58 15.42 -2.61 9.65
N THR A 59 15.19 -2.65 10.96
CA THR A 59 15.98 -3.45 11.91
C THR A 59 15.00 -4.20 12.81
N LEU A 60 15.08 -5.52 12.76
CA LEU A 60 14.35 -6.42 13.65
C LEU A 60 15.27 -6.90 14.75
N LYS A 61 14.72 -7.17 15.93
CA LYS A 61 15.36 -7.78 17.08
C LYS A 61 14.56 -9.01 17.49
N ALA A 62 15.25 -10.11 17.78
CA ALA A 62 14.71 -11.23 18.54
C ALA A 62 15.37 -11.24 19.91
N SER A 63 14.62 -11.51 20.97
CA SER A 63 15.10 -11.64 22.34
C SER A 63 14.47 -12.86 22.99
N ASP A 64 15.22 -13.56 23.82
CA ASP A 64 14.71 -14.61 24.67
C ASP A 64 14.18 -14.05 26.02
N ASN A 65 13.61 -14.91 26.84
CA ASN A 65 13.21 -14.63 28.22
C ASN A 65 14.12 -15.24 29.26
N GLY A 66 15.38 -15.53 28.90
CA GLY A 66 16.39 -16.11 29.78
C GLY A 66 16.92 -15.14 30.83
N THR A 67 17.79 -15.67 31.68
CA THR A 67 18.51 -14.89 32.69
C THR A 67 19.99 -15.26 32.63
N PRO A 68 20.85 -14.39 32.04
CA PRO A 68 20.52 -13.11 31.41
C PRO A 68 19.78 -13.30 30.09
N SER A 69 18.89 -12.35 29.71
CA SER A 69 18.25 -12.36 28.42
C SER A 69 19.26 -12.03 27.32
N LEU A 70 19.29 -12.83 26.26
CA LEU A 70 20.10 -12.62 25.07
C LEU A 70 19.25 -12.08 23.91
N SER A 71 19.91 -11.52 22.93
CA SER A 71 19.19 -11.01 21.74
C SER A 71 20.10 -10.90 20.52
N GLY A 72 19.47 -11.03 19.33
CA GLY A 72 20.10 -10.78 18.05
C GLY A 72 19.30 -9.75 17.22
N THR A 73 19.98 -9.07 16.31
CA THR A 73 19.35 -8.10 15.40
C THR A 73 19.68 -8.44 13.96
N GLN A 74 18.72 -8.16 13.07
CA GLN A 74 18.89 -8.27 11.63
C GLN A 74 18.35 -7.01 10.96
N SER A 75 19.14 -6.44 10.04
CA SER A 75 18.73 -5.30 9.22
C SER A 75 18.54 -5.72 7.78
N PHE A 76 17.58 -5.08 7.10
CA PHE A 76 17.29 -5.22 5.67
C PHE A 76 16.69 -3.93 5.15
N PHE A 77 16.51 -3.85 3.84
CA PHE A 77 15.85 -2.70 3.21
C PHE A 77 14.82 -3.14 2.17
N VAL A 78 13.86 -2.25 1.91
CA VAL A 78 12.86 -2.38 0.85
C VAL A 78 12.97 -1.19 -0.07
N VAL A 79 13.25 -1.46 -1.35
CA VAL A 79 13.23 -0.45 -2.42
C VAL A 79 11.79 -0.31 -2.91
N VAL A 80 11.25 0.91 -2.83
CA VAL A 80 9.94 1.26 -3.38
C VAL A 80 10.15 1.92 -4.74
N ASN A 81 9.56 1.35 -5.78
CA ASN A 81 9.70 1.83 -7.15
C ASN A 81 9.08 3.23 -7.33
N PRO A 82 9.53 3.99 -8.34
CA PRO A 82 8.88 5.22 -8.73
C PRO A 82 7.39 5.01 -9.03
N LEU A 83 6.57 6.00 -8.71
CA LEU A 83 5.14 5.98 -9.00
C LEU A 83 4.89 6.49 -10.42
N SER A 84 4.17 5.70 -11.22
CA SER A 84 3.78 6.10 -12.57
C SER A 84 2.45 6.85 -12.55
N THR A 85 2.35 7.91 -13.34
CA THR A 85 1.08 8.64 -13.52
C THR A 85 0.06 7.76 -14.24
N PRO A 86 -1.16 7.60 -13.70
CA PRO A 86 -2.23 6.89 -14.41
C PRO A 86 -2.66 7.65 -15.65
N ALA A 87 -3.12 6.92 -16.67
CA ALA A 87 -3.66 7.49 -17.88
C ALA A 87 -5.12 7.09 -18.07
N VAL A 88 -5.90 8.02 -18.62
CA VAL A 88 -7.29 7.80 -19.04
C VAL A 88 -7.32 7.62 -20.56
N SER A 89 -8.01 6.57 -21.02
CA SER A 89 -8.12 6.21 -22.45
C SER A 89 -9.51 5.65 -22.76
N ASN A 90 -9.76 5.34 -24.03
CA ASN A 90 -11.01 4.73 -24.50
C ASN A 90 -12.26 5.47 -24.01
N VAL A 91 -12.22 6.80 -24.09
CA VAL A 91 -13.35 7.65 -23.72
C VAL A 91 -14.51 7.42 -24.68
N SER A 92 -15.70 7.14 -24.15
CA SER A 92 -16.89 6.91 -24.94
C SER A 92 -18.16 7.43 -24.26
N VAL A 93 -19.19 7.70 -25.08
CA VAL A 93 -20.55 7.99 -24.63
C VAL A 93 -21.47 7.02 -25.34
N ALA A 94 -22.13 6.15 -24.60
CA ALA A 94 -23.07 5.18 -25.13
C ALA A 94 -24.29 5.05 -24.21
N GLY A 95 -25.49 5.06 -24.82
CA GLY A 95 -26.74 4.98 -24.06
C GLY A 95 -26.93 6.11 -23.03
N GLY A 96 -26.35 7.30 -23.27
CA GLY A 96 -26.39 8.42 -22.33
C GLY A 96 -25.40 8.32 -21.16
N HIS A 97 -24.56 7.29 -21.14
CA HIS A 97 -23.54 7.08 -20.11
C HIS A 97 -22.15 7.41 -20.65
N PHE A 98 -21.37 8.12 -19.85
CA PHE A 98 -19.95 8.41 -20.10
C PHE A 98 -19.08 7.31 -19.50
N SER A 99 -18.13 6.79 -20.26
CA SER A 99 -17.20 5.77 -19.77
C SER A 99 -15.78 6.01 -20.28
N PHE A 100 -14.82 5.48 -19.52
CA PHE A 100 -13.40 5.49 -19.87
C PHE A 100 -12.65 4.36 -19.20
N SER A 101 -11.48 4.04 -19.75
CA SER A 101 -10.53 3.09 -19.16
C SER A 101 -9.45 3.84 -18.40
N VAL A 102 -9.03 3.27 -17.27
CA VAL A 102 -7.88 3.74 -16.51
C VAL A 102 -6.76 2.72 -16.63
N THR A 103 -5.58 3.17 -17.03
CA THR A 103 -4.32 2.40 -17.04
C THR A 103 -3.35 2.99 -16.05
N GLY A 104 -2.34 2.23 -15.64
CA GLY A 104 -1.34 2.69 -14.67
C GLY A 104 -0.48 1.57 -14.12
N GLN A 105 0.07 1.78 -12.93
CA GLN A 105 0.94 0.84 -12.25
C GLN A 105 0.11 -0.08 -11.34
N SER A 106 0.36 -1.39 -11.38
CA SER A 106 -0.23 -2.32 -10.42
C SER A 106 0.40 -2.15 -9.04
N GLY A 107 -0.44 -2.20 -7.99
CA GLY A 107 -0.02 -2.05 -6.60
C GLY A 107 -0.70 -0.87 -5.90
N PRO A 108 -0.65 0.36 -6.45
CA PRO A 108 -1.40 1.47 -5.89
C PRO A 108 -2.90 1.20 -5.80
N ASP A 109 -3.53 1.85 -4.83
CA ASP A 109 -4.99 2.00 -4.81
C ASP A 109 -5.38 3.14 -5.74
N TYR A 110 -6.57 3.06 -6.31
CA TYR A 110 -7.10 4.06 -7.22
C TYR A 110 -8.41 4.62 -6.68
N ALA A 111 -8.54 5.95 -6.68
CA ALA A 111 -9.80 6.64 -6.45
C ALA A 111 -10.13 7.49 -7.68
N LEU A 112 -11.36 7.38 -8.17
CA LEU A 112 -11.92 8.33 -9.13
C LEU A 112 -12.70 9.39 -8.38
N GLU A 113 -12.43 10.64 -8.69
CA GLU A 113 -13.16 11.77 -8.16
C GLU A 113 -13.84 12.52 -9.32
N ALA A 114 -15.03 13.01 -9.05
CA ALA A 114 -15.81 13.83 -9.98
C ALA A 114 -16.08 15.22 -9.40
N SER A 115 -16.19 16.21 -10.28
CA SER A 115 -16.49 17.59 -9.93
C SER A 115 -17.36 18.22 -11.02
N THR A 116 -18.20 19.19 -10.65
CA THR A 116 -18.95 20.04 -11.59
C THR A 116 -18.32 21.43 -11.73
N ASN A 117 -17.36 21.80 -10.86
CA ASN A 117 -16.80 23.15 -10.78
C ASN A 117 -15.26 23.19 -10.66
N LEU A 118 -14.57 22.03 -10.72
CA LEU A 118 -13.12 21.88 -10.58
C LEU A 118 -12.53 22.27 -9.21
N THR A 119 -13.35 22.75 -8.30
CA THR A 119 -12.92 23.17 -6.95
C THR A 119 -13.33 22.17 -5.87
N GLN A 120 -14.54 21.65 -5.97
CA GLN A 120 -15.07 20.63 -5.08
C GLN A 120 -15.07 19.29 -5.79
N TRP A 121 -14.42 18.29 -5.17
CA TRP A 121 -14.26 16.95 -5.71
C TRP A 121 -14.88 15.93 -4.77
N SER A 122 -15.64 15.01 -5.32
CA SER A 122 -16.23 13.91 -4.57
C SER A 122 -15.74 12.58 -5.13
N THR A 123 -15.36 11.67 -4.26
CA THR A 123 -14.98 10.31 -4.65
C THR A 123 -16.20 9.56 -5.14
N VAL A 124 -16.15 9.06 -6.39
CA VAL A 124 -17.24 8.32 -7.04
C VAL A 124 -16.92 6.82 -7.17
N PHE A 125 -15.65 6.46 -7.09
CA PHE A 125 -15.22 5.06 -7.16
C PHE A 125 -13.87 4.88 -6.48
N VAL A 126 -13.69 3.74 -5.79
CA VAL A 126 -12.44 3.36 -5.14
C VAL A 126 -12.17 1.89 -5.44
N THR A 127 -10.91 1.56 -5.74
CA THR A 127 -10.46 0.18 -5.85
C THR A 127 -9.06 0.02 -5.25
N ASN A 128 -8.89 -1.00 -4.41
CA ASN A 128 -7.61 -1.33 -3.80
C ASN A 128 -6.85 -2.31 -4.69
N SER A 129 -5.55 -2.05 -4.92
CA SER A 129 -4.70 -2.90 -5.77
C SER A 129 -5.37 -3.29 -7.08
N ALA A 130 -5.85 -2.30 -7.82
CA ALA A 130 -6.66 -2.49 -9.03
C ALA A 130 -6.05 -3.48 -10.02
N ALA A 131 -6.89 -4.35 -10.57
CA ALA A 131 -6.59 -5.03 -11.82
C ALA A 131 -6.69 -4.00 -12.95
N LEU A 132 -5.60 -3.80 -13.69
CA LEU A 132 -5.49 -2.78 -14.73
C LEU A 132 -5.39 -3.43 -16.13
N PRO A 133 -5.96 -2.79 -17.16
CA PRO A 133 -6.82 -1.62 -17.09
C PRO A 133 -8.19 -1.93 -16.46
N PHE A 134 -8.80 -0.95 -15.79
CA PHE A 134 -10.21 -1.05 -15.42
C PHE A 134 -11.05 -0.01 -16.16
N VAL A 135 -12.30 -0.36 -16.42
CA VAL A 135 -13.29 0.55 -17.05
C VAL A 135 -14.20 1.08 -15.97
N TRP A 136 -14.46 2.38 -16.01
CA TRP A 136 -15.46 3.02 -15.18
C TRP A 136 -16.52 3.71 -16.06
N THR A 137 -17.78 3.62 -15.62
CA THR A 137 -18.92 4.23 -16.32
C THR A 137 -19.69 5.12 -15.36
N ASP A 138 -19.90 6.37 -15.73
CA ASP A 138 -20.80 7.26 -15.00
C ASP A 138 -22.24 6.91 -15.33
N THR A 139 -22.95 6.42 -14.33
CA THR A 139 -24.39 6.11 -14.45
C THR A 139 -25.29 7.27 -14.03
N ASN A 140 -24.70 8.40 -13.56
CA ASN A 140 -25.46 9.58 -13.15
C ASN A 140 -25.68 10.52 -14.35
N SER A 141 -26.77 10.33 -15.05
CA SER A 141 -27.18 11.16 -16.20
C SER A 141 -27.83 12.51 -15.83
N ALA A 142 -28.01 12.79 -14.53
CA ALA A 142 -28.72 14.00 -14.09
C ALA A 142 -27.90 15.29 -14.21
N LEU A 143 -26.57 15.18 -14.44
CA LEU A 143 -25.68 16.35 -14.51
C LEU A 143 -25.27 16.59 -15.96
N PRO A 144 -25.34 17.86 -16.44
CA PRO A 144 -25.06 18.20 -17.83
C PRO A 144 -23.57 18.13 -18.18
N TRP A 145 -22.68 18.25 -17.19
CA TRP A 145 -21.23 18.12 -17.33
C TRP A 145 -20.61 17.67 -16.03
N ARG A 146 -19.48 16.95 -16.14
CA ARG A 146 -18.62 16.54 -15.05
C ARG A 146 -17.16 16.51 -15.47
N PHE A 147 -16.28 16.79 -14.55
CA PHE A 147 -14.85 16.61 -14.66
C PHE A 147 -14.44 15.41 -13.81
N TYR A 148 -13.43 14.68 -14.26
CA TYR A 148 -12.93 13.50 -13.58
C TYR A 148 -11.42 13.60 -13.36
N ARG A 149 -10.96 13.06 -12.24
CA ARG A 149 -9.53 12.85 -11.99
C ARG A 149 -9.30 11.54 -11.29
N VAL A 150 -8.08 11.00 -11.46
CA VAL A 150 -7.61 9.81 -10.78
C VAL A 150 -6.66 10.22 -9.69
N LYS A 151 -6.85 9.68 -8.49
CA LYS A 151 -5.90 9.76 -7.37
C LYS A 151 -5.34 8.39 -7.05
N LEU A 152 -4.12 8.36 -6.56
CA LEU A 152 -3.42 7.16 -6.14
C LEU A 152 -3.25 7.13 -4.63
N GLY A 153 -3.35 5.95 -4.05
CA GLY A 153 -3.11 5.62 -2.64
C GLY A 153 -2.18 4.42 -2.50
N PRO A 154 -1.92 3.91 -1.30
CA PRO A 154 -2.39 4.42 0.00
C PRO A 154 -1.64 5.67 0.49
N PRO A 155 -2.25 6.47 1.37
CA PRO A 155 -3.67 6.40 1.71
C PRO A 155 -4.53 6.95 0.57
N LEU A 156 -5.76 6.47 0.46
CA LEU A 156 -6.79 7.12 -0.36
C LEU A 156 -7.43 8.28 0.42
N PRO A 157 -7.94 9.29 -0.27
CA PRO A 157 -8.61 10.43 0.35
C PRO A 157 -9.88 10.04 1.08
#